data_f8166b4d18af8e418626b7c03a7e0947
#
_entry.id   f8166b4d18af8e418626b7c03a7e0947
#
_cell.length_a   1.000
_cell.length_b   1.000
_cell.length_c   1.000
_cell.angle_alpha   90.00
_cell.angle_beta   90.00
_cell.angle_gamma   90.00
#
_symmetry.space_group_name_H-M   'P 1'
#
loop_
_entity.id
_entity.type
_entity.pdbx_description
1 polymer ?
#
loop_
_entity_poly.entity_id
_entity_poly.type
_entity_poly.pdbx_seq_one_letter_code
_entity_poly.pdbx_strand_id
1 'polypeptide(L)'
;MEYRNRIFVVDDDDFLREHLETVLSAQYEVLSASSGQAALEQLADMSRLDLILLDIEMPGMRGYELHEKIKDLPVCHEVPVIYLTGLTHPNEEIKGLGLGAADFITKPCAKDVLLARVESRLRSAKRLDMKKVSETREAFSDAELAVMQLAAFSMTNEEIADHTGYSYEYVKQMVSRIIQRLCMESRRDLRKYVRH
;
A
#
# COMPACT_ATOMS: atom_id res chain seq x y z
N MET A 1 -18.44 -7.23 -0.36
CA MET A 1 -17.10 -7.70 0.09
C MET A 1 -16.51 -6.67 1.03
N GLU A 2 -16.06 -7.07 2.19
CA GLU A 2 -15.41 -6.15 3.12
C GLU A 2 -14.02 -5.80 2.58
N TYR A 3 -13.71 -4.50 2.44
CA TYR A 3 -12.42 -4.03 1.98
C TYR A 3 -11.33 -4.42 2.99
N ARG A 4 -10.35 -5.22 2.55
CA ARG A 4 -9.16 -5.55 3.34
C ARG A 4 -7.93 -4.87 2.76
N ASN A 5 -7.09 -4.27 3.60
CA ASN A 5 -5.80 -3.75 3.15
C ASN A 5 -4.96 -4.91 2.59
N ARG A 6 -4.25 -4.66 1.49
CA ARG A 6 -3.38 -5.63 0.83
C ARG A 6 -1.94 -5.41 1.26
N ILE A 7 -1.33 -6.44 1.83
CA ILE A 7 0.06 -6.45 2.29
C ILE A 7 0.87 -7.37 1.38
N PHE A 8 2.03 -6.91 0.97
CA PHE A 8 2.97 -7.70 0.21
C PHE A 8 4.19 -8.04 1.06
N VAL A 9 4.45 -9.34 1.23
CA VAL A 9 5.57 -9.86 2.01
C VAL A 9 6.66 -10.33 1.05
N VAL A 10 7.89 -9.85 1.22
CA VAL A 10 9.04 -10.27 0.41
C VAL A 10 10.12 -10.77 1.36
N ASP A 11 10.39 -12.06 1.34
CA ASP A 11 11.34 -12.73 2.22
C ASP A 11 11.77 -14.05 1.57
N ASP A 12 13.03 -14.41 1.58
CA ASP A 12 13.52 -15.64 0.98
C ASP A 12 13.38 -16.86 1.91
N ASP A 13 13.19 -16.64 3.21
CA ASP A 13 12.92 -17.69 4.17
C ASP A 13 11.45 -18.15 4.06
N ASP A 14 11.25 -19.35 3.50
CA ASP A 14 9.92 -19.95 3.30
C ASP A 14 9.13 -20.08 4.60
N PHE A 15 9.78 -20.49 5.70
CA PHE A 15 9.11 -20.67 6.99
C PHE A 15 8.62 -19.32 7.56
N LEU A 16 9.46 -18.30 7.50
CA LEU A 16 9.10 -16.98 7.98
C LEU A 16 8.01 -16.36 7.11
N ARG A 17 8.12 -16.51 5.79
CA ARG A 17 7.12 -16.00 4.84
C ARG A 17 5.75 -16.65 5.10
N GLU A 18 5.69 -17.98 5.23
CA GLU A 18 4.47 -18.74 5.54
C GLU A 18 3.88 -18.36 6.91
N HIS A 19 4.74 -18.13 7.91
CA HIS A 19 4.33 -17.66 9.22
C HIS A 19 3.72 -16.26 9.15
N LEU A 20 4.35 -15.31 8.46
CA LEU A 20 3.85 -13.96 8.26
C LEU A 20 2.51 -13.95 7.51
N GLU A 21 2.38 -14.76 6.47
CA GLU A 21 1.11 -14.94 5.75
C GLU A 21 0.01 -15.42 6.68
N THR A 22 0.29 -16.47 7.48
CA THR A 22 -0.68 -17.02 8.43
C THR A 22 -1.14 -15.97 9.45
N VAL A 23 -0.20 -15.21 10.01
CA VAL A 23 -0.51 -14.20 11.03
C VAL A 23 -1.32 -13.05 10.45
N LEU A 24 -0.96 -12.58 9.26
CA LEU A 24 -1.55 -11.38 8.66
C LEU A 24 -2.87 -11.67 7.96
N SER A 25 -3.07 -12.86 7.39
CA SER A 25 -4.29 -13.23 6.65
C SER A 25 -5.56 -13.22 7.49
N ALA A 26 -5.43 -13.23 8.82
CA ALA A 26 -6.58 -13.05 9.71
C ALA A 26 -7.28 -11.70 9.52
N GLN A 27 -6.56 -10.64 9.11
CA GLN A 27 -7.06 -9.26 9.03
C GLN A 27 -6.84 -8.61 7.66
N TYR A 28 -5.89 -9.10 6.87
CA TYR A 28 -5.41 -8.47 5.64
C TYR A 28 -5.48 -9.44 4.45
N GLU A 29 -5.48 -8.91 3.26
CA GLU A 29 -5.19 -9.65 2.04
C GLU A 29 -3.67 -9.72 1.89
N VAL A 30 -3.09 -10.92 1.87
CA VAL A 30 -1.63 -11.10 1.86
C VAL A 30 -1.20 -11.75 0.56
N LEU A 31 -0.20 -11.17 -0.06
CA LEU A 31 0.53 -11.72 -1.18
C LEU A 31 2.00 -11.82 -0.79
N SER A 32 2.75 -12.72 -1.39
CA SER A 32 4.17 -12.86 -1.06
C SER A 32 5.05 -13.20 -2.27
N ALA A 33 6.33 -12.92 -2.10
CA ALA A 33 7.39 -13.31 -3.04
C ALA A 33 8.61 -13.80 -2.27
N SER A 34 9.28 -14.82 -2.83
CA SER A 34 10.47 -15.43 -2.23
C SER A 34 11.80 -14.80 -2.68
N SER A 35 11.75 -13.74 -3.47
CA SER A 35 12.94 -13.03 -3.95
C SER A 35 12.59 -11.64 -4.48
N GLY A 36 13.60 -10.76 -4.58
CA GLY A 36 13.43 -9.45 -5.17
C GLY A 36 13.00 -9.50 -6.64
N GLN A 37 13.47 -10.48 -7.40
CA GLN A 37 13.08 -10.64 -8.81
C GLN A 37 11.60 -11.05 -8.93
N ALA A 38 11.16 -12.05 -8.18
CA ALA A 38 9.76 -12.46 -8.15
C ALA A 38 8.83 -11.33 -7.67
N ALA A 39 9.31 -10.51 -6.72
CA ALA A 39 8.59 -9.35 -6.25
C ALA A 39 8.38 -8.30 -7.34
N LEU A 40 9.41 -7.99 -8.14
CA LEU A 40 9.30 -7.05 -9.27
C LEU A 40 8.28 -7.52 -10.31
N GLU A 41 8.30 -8.80 -10.66
CA GLU A 41 7.37 -9.39 -11.62
C GLU A 41 5.92 -9.29 -11.14
N GLN A 42 5.66 -9.66 -9.88
CA GLN A 42 4.31 -9.57 -9.32
C GLN A 42 3.82 -8.14 -9.19
N LEU A 43 4.68 -7.20 -8.75
CA LEU A 43 4.33 -5.78 -8.58
C LEU A 43 4.01 -5.08 -9.89
N ALA A 44 4.59 -5.53 -11.01
CA ALA A 44 4.30 -4.96 -12.33
C ALA A 44 2.83 -5.14 -12.75
N ASP A 45 2.22 -6.25 -12.34
CA ASP A 45 0.83 -6.60 -12.67
C ASP A 45 -0.16 -6.20 -11.57
N MET A 46 0.33 -5.71 -10.41
CA MET A 46 -0.54 -5.31 -9.31
C MET A 46 -1.23 -3.98 -9.56
N SER A 47 -2.53 -3.92 -9.28
CA SER A 47 -3.32 -2.69 -9.34
C SER A 47 -3.42 -1.97 -8.00
N ARG A 48 -3.18 -2.67 -6.88
CA ARG A 48 -3.36 -2.15 -5.52
C ARG A 48 -2.38 -2.76 -4.53
N LEU A 49 -1.85 -1.91 -3.65
CA LEU A 49 -0.99 -2.32 -2.53
C LEU A 49 -1.08 -1.27 -1.42
N ASP A 50 -1.13 -1.69 -0.16
CA ASP A 50 -1.31 -0.80 0.97
C ASP A 50 -0.10 -0.80 1.93
N LEU A 51 0.72 -1.88 1.94
CA LEU A 51 1.95 -1.99 2.73
C LEU A 51 2.86 -3.06 2.17
N ILE A 52 4.18 -2.86 2.29
CA ILE A 52 5.21 -3.85 1.98
C ILE A 52 5.96 -4.22 3.26
N LEU A 53 6.06 -5.52 3.54
CA LEU A 53 7.03 -6.09 4.47
C LEU A 53 8.19 -6.65 3.65
N LEU A 54 9.39 -6.16 3.87
CA LEU A 54 10.54 -6.42 3.01
C LEU A 54 11.74 -6.87 3.81
N ASP A 55 12.19 -8.11 3.57
CA ASP A 55 13.47 -8.54 4.12
C ASP A 55 14.63 -7.78 3.49
N ILE A 56 15.59 -7.42 4.32
CA ILE A 56 16.82 -6.74 3.89
C ILE A 56 17.80 -7.71 3.26
N GLU A 57 17.95 -8.90 3.85
CA GLU A 57 18.97 -9.88 3.50
C GLU A 57 18.42 -10.99 2.63
N MET A 58 18.29 -10.75 1.34
CA MET A 58 17.89 -11.77 0.38
C MET A 58 19.01 -12.06 -0.63
N PRO A 59 19.12 -13.34 -1.10
CA PRO A 59 20.06 -13.70 -2.16
C PRO A 59 19.78 -12.96 -3.47
N GLY A 60 20.82 -12.59 -4.17
CA GLY A 60 20.75 -11.97 -5.50
C GLY A 60 20.37 -10.50 -5.49
N MET A 61 19.28 -10.12 -4.88
CA MET A 61 18.83 -8.72 -4.75
C MET A 61 18.48 -8.41 -3.30
N ARG A 62 19.23 -7.52 -2.68
CA ARG A 62 18.98 -7.08 -1.31
C ARG A 62 17.69 -6.23 -1.23
N GLY A 63 17.02 -6.23 -0.07
CA GLY A 63 15.79 -5.47 0.13
C GLY A 63 15.93 -3.98 -0.19
N TYR A 64 17.07 -3.36 0.10
CA TYR A 64 17.33 -1.96 -0.26
C TYR A 64 17.38 -1.73 -1.76
N GLU A 65 17.96 -2.66 -2.52
CA GLU A 65 18.01 -2.58 -3.98
C GLU A 65 16.61 -2.76 -4.60
N LEU A 66 15.83 -3.66 -4.02
CA LEU A 66 14.44 -3.84 -4.42
C LEU A 66 13.64 -2.55 -4.14
N HIS A 67 13.77 -1.98 -2.94
CA HIS A 67 13.06 -0.75 -2.58
C HIS A 67 13.37 0.39 -3.55
N GLU A 68 14.64 0.59 -3.89
CA GLU A 68 15.06 1.59 -4.90
C GLU A 68 14.39 1.37 -6.25
N LYS A 69 14.23 0.12 -6.67
CA LYS A 69 13.60 -0.21 -7.97
C LYS A 69 12.09 -0.06 -7.96
N ILE A 70 11.44 -0.33 -6.84
CA ILE A 70 9.97 -0.31 -6.76
C ILE A 70 9.39 1.05 -6.40
N LYS A 71 10.16 1.99 -5.84
CA LYS A 71 9.66 3.30 -5.41
C LYS A 71 9.00 4.10 -6.52
N ASP A 72 9.45 3.91 -7.77
CA ASP A 72 8.93 4.59 -8.95
C ASP A 72 7.78 3.83 -9.62
N LEU A 73 7.47 2.60 -9.16
CA LEU A 73 6.31 1.87 -9.65
C LEU A 73 5.01 2.51 -9.16
N PRO A 74 4.03 2.76 -10.05
CA PRO A 74 2.79 3.45 -9.67
C PRO A 74 2.04 2.76 -8.51
N VAL A 75 2.09 1.42 -8.42
CA VAL A 75 1.45 0.65 -7.35
C VAL A 75 2.15 0.80 -6.01
N CYS A 76 3.45 1.12 -6.01
CA CYS A 76 4.28 1.29 -4.81
C CYS A 76 4.41 2.75 -4.37
N HIS A 77 3.94 3.71 -5.18
CA HIS A 77 4.04 5.12 -4.86
C HIS A 77 3.34 5.43 -3.53
N GLU A 78 4.08 5.98 -2.56
CA GLU A 78 3.64 6.29 -1.19
C GLU A 78 3.19 5.07 -0.35
N VAL A 79 3.41 3.83 -0.83
CA VAL A 79 3.16 2.63 -0.04
C VAL A 79 4.22 2.52 1.05
N PRO A 80 3.84 2.44 2.33
CA PRO A 80 4.80 2.30 3.40
C PRO A 80 5.55 0.97 3.30
N VAL A 81 6.88 1.05 3.40
CA VAL A 81 7.77 -0.12 3.45
C VAL A 81 8.26 -0.29 4.88
N ILE A 82 8.01 -1.45 5.46
CA ILE A 82 8.56 -1.89 6.74
C ILE A 82 9.65 -2.92 6.44
N TYR A 83 10.87 -2.64 6.86
CA TYR A 83 11.93 -3.62 6.72
C TYR A 83 11.87 -4.68 7.82
N LEU A 84 12.05 -5.93 7.41
CA LEU A 84 12.33 -7.05 8.30
C LEU A 84 13.84 -7.25 8.34
N THR A 85 14.45 -7.29 9.52
CA THR A 85 15.91 -7.36 9.62
C THR A 85 16.35 -8.28 10.75
N GLY A 86 17.31 -9.17 10.47
CA GLY A 86 18.06 -9.90 11.48
C GLY A 86 19.22 -9.09 12.07
N LEU A 87 19.52 -7.94 11.49
CA LEU A 87 20.68 -7.12 11.84
C LEU A 87 20.32 -6.09 12.90
N THR A 88 21.14 -6.04 13.94
CA THR A 88 21.05 -5.06 15.05
C THR A 88 22.01 -3.88 14.85
N HIS A 89 22.54 -3.68 13.65
CA HIS A 89 23.52 -2.63 13.40
C HIS A 89 22.88 -1.28 13.09
N PRO A 90 23.20 -0.22 13.85
CA PRO A 90 22.64 1.13 13.65
C PRO A 90 22.82 1.68 12.23
N ASN A 91 23.88 1.30 11.54
CA ASN A 91 24.18 1.78 10.19
C ASN A 91 23.16 1.28 9.14
N GLU A 92 22.59 0.11 9.33
CA GLU A 92 21.55 -0.43 8.43
C GLU A 92 20.22 0.31 8.62
N GLU A 93 19.85 0.64 9.86
CA GLU A 93 18.69 1.47 10.15
C GLU A 93 18.81 2.86 9.52
N ILE A 94 20.00 3.50 9.66
CA ILE A 94 20.26 4.82 9.06
C ILE A 94 20.11 4.76 7.54
N LYS A 95 20.65 3.72 6.90
CA LYS A 95 20.52 3.53 5.45
C LYS A 95 19.07 3.38 5.00
N GLY A 96 18.30 2.53 5.68
CA GLY A 96 16.91 2.31 5.34
C GLY A 96 16.00 3.53 5.57
N LEU A 97 16.27 4.30 6.65
CA LEU A 97 15.58 5.59 6.88
C LEU A 97 15.90 6.60 5.77
N GLY A 98 17.14 6.62 5.29
CA GLY A 98 17.55 7.45 4.15
C GLY A 98 16.85 7.10 2.85
N LEU A 99 16.37 5.86 2.68
CA LEU A 99 15.57 5.38 1.55
C LEU A 99 14.07 5.65 1.70
N GLY A 100 13.63 6.21 2.83
CA GLY A 100 12.23 6.48 3.10
C GLY A 100 11.46 5.31 3.70
N ALA A 101 12.16 4.37 4.37
CA ALA A 101 11.49 3.31 5.13
C ALA A 101 10.51 3.89 6.15
N ALA A 102 9.31 3.32 6.21
CA ALA A 102 8.32 3.74 7.18
C ALA A 102 8.64 3.20 8.59
N ASP A 103 9.24 1.99 8.68
CA ASP A 103 9.60 1.34 9.95
C ASP A 103 10.58 0.18 9.75
N PHE A 104 11.04 -0.38 10.88
CA PHE A 104 11.87 -1.58 10.97
C PHE A 104 11.30 -2.56 11.99
N ILE A 105 11.37 -3.85 11.69
CA ILE A 105 11.02 -4.94 12.58
C ILE A 105 12.20 -5.90 12.66
N THR A 106 12.74 -6.08 13.85
CA THR A 106 13.84 -7.04 14.07
C THR A 106 13.29 -8.47 14.11
N LYS A 107 13.91 -9.37 13.35
CA LYS A 107 13.65 -10.82 13.37
C LYS A 107 14.42 -11.49 14.54
N PRO A 108 13.80 -12.44 15.27
CA PRO A 108 12.38 -12.81 15.24
C PRO A 108 11.51 -11.77 15.94
N CYS A 109 10.30 -11.53 15.45
CA CYS A 109 9.37 -10.63 16.08
C CYS A 109 8.14 -11.35 16.64
N ALA A 110 7.63 -10.87 17.77
CA ALA A 110 6.38 -11.38 18.32
C ALA A 110 5.19 -10.94 17.42
N LYS A 111 4.20 -11.83 17.28
CA LYS A 111 2.98 -11.59 16.50
C LYS A 111 2.33 -10.23 16.82
N ASP A 112 2.17 -9.92 18.09
CA ASP A 112 1.48 -8.69 18.53
C ASP A 112 2.28 -7.43 18.16
N VAL A 113 3.62 -7.50 18.16
CA VAL A 113 4.50 -6.41 17.74
C VAL A 113 4.39 -6.20 16.24
N LEU A 114 4.40 -7.27 15.44
CA LEU A 114 4.20 -7.21 13.99
C LEU A 114 2.87 -6.53 13.64
N LEU A 115 1.77 -7.04 14.20
CA LEU A 115 0.42 -6.52 13.94
C LEU A 115 0.29 -5.05 14.36
N ALA A 116 0.81 -4.68 15.53
CA ALA A 116 0.77 -3.29 16.01
C ALA A 116 1.54 -2.33 15.09
N ARG A 117 2.71 -2.72 14.58
CA ARG A 117 3.50 -1.91 13.65
C ARG A 117 2.82 -1.78 12.29
N VAL A 118 2.36 -2.89 11.72
CA VAL A 118 1.60 -2.90 10.46
C VAL A 118 0.39 -1.98 10.57
N GLU A 119 -0.43 -2.13 11.61
CA GLU A 119 -1.61 -1.30 11.83
C GLU A 119 -1.25 0.18 12.01
N SER A 120 -0.17 0.47 12.75
CA SER A 120 0.30 1.84 12.96
C SER A 120 0.71 2.49 11.62
N ARG A 121 1.41 1.77 10.74
CA ARG A 121 1.83 2.32 9.43
C ARG A 121 0.68 2.48 8.47
N LEU A 122 -0.24 1.52 8.42
CA LEU A 122 -1.48 1.66 7.64
C LEU A 122 -2.32 2.85 8.12
N ARG A 123 -2.42 3.07 9.44
CA ARG A 123 -3.10 4.26 10.01
C ARG A 123 -2.36 5.56 9.71
N SER A 124 -1.04 5.58 9.75
CA SER A 124 -0.25 6.79 9.47
C SER A 124 -0.34 7.18 8.00
N ALA A 125 -0.29 6.20 7.10
CA ALA A 125 -0.53 6.43 5.68
C ALA A 125 -1.93 7.03 5.43
N LYS A 126 -2.93 6.62 6.23
CA LYS A 126 -4.29 7.20 6.22
C LYS A 126 -4.36 8.63 6.78
N ARG A 127 -3.55 8.98 7.79
CA ARG A 127 -3.60 10.30 8.48
C ARG A 127 -2.96 11.44 7.70
N LEU A 128 -1.99 11.18 6.86
CA LEU A 128 -1.27 12.22 6.10
C LEU A 128 -2.17 13.00 5.14
N ASP A 129 -3.35 12.47 4.81
CA ASP A 129 -4.27 13.08 3.87
C ASP A 129 -5.46 13.85 4.47
N MET A 130 -5.67 13.79 5.80
CA MET A 130 -6.81 14.48 6.44
C MET A 130 -6.81 16.01 6.21
N LYS A 131 -5.64 16.62 6.06
CA LYS A 131 -5.52 18.06 5.80
C LYS A 131 -5.93 18.41 4.37
N LYS A 132 -5.57 17.58 3.39
CA LYS A 132 -5.98 17.75 1.99
C LYS A 132 -7.47 17.49 1.76
N VAL A 133 -8.06 16.58 2.53
CA VAL A 133 -9.49 16.23 2.46
C VAL A 133 -10.38 17.37 2.97
N SER A 134 -9.97 18.11 4.01
CA SER A 134 -10.76 19.25 4.49
C SER A 134 -10.85 20.36 3.43
N GLU A 135 -9.78 20.61 2.69
CA GLU A 135 -9.73 21.59 1.59
C GLU A 135 -10.53 21.09 0.36
N THR A 136 -10.61 19.76 0.17
CA THR A 136 -11.33 19.14 -0.95
C THR A 136 -12.84 19.02 -0.68
N ARG A 137 -13.26 18.93 0.59
CA ARG A 137 -14.66 18.76 0.99
C ARG A 137 -15.57 19.90 0.57
N GLU A 138 -15.05 21.11 0.50
CA GLU A 138 -15.81 22.27 0.04
C GLU A 138 -16.04 22.30 -1.48
N ALA A 139 -15.25 21.51 -2.23
CA ALA A 139 -15.29 21.49 -3.68
C ALA A 139 -16.14 20.37 -4.29
N PHE A 140 -16.46 19.30 -3.54
CA PHE A 140 -17.13 18.11 -4.06
C PHE A 140 -18.36 17.73 -3.24
N SER A 141 -19.39 17.20 -3.91
CA SER A 141 -20.57 16.63 -3.25
C SER A 141 -20.23 15.36 -2.49
N ASP A 142 -21.08 14.96 -1.51
CA ASP A 142 -20.91 13.73 -0.75
C ASP A 142 -20.85 12.49 -1.65
N ALA A 143 -21.60 12.47 -2.75
CA ALA A 143 -21.58 11.41 -3.74
C ALA A 143 -20.23 11.34 -4.49
N GLU A 144 -19.70 12.50 -4.89
CA GLU A 144 -18.39 12.61 -5.53
C GLU A 144 -17.26 12.18 -4.58
N LEU A 145 -17.36 12.58 -3.31
CA LEU A 145 -16.39 12.19 -2.26
C LEU A 145 -16.42 10.67 -2.04
N ALA A 146 -17.61 10.07 -1.97
CA ALA A 146 -17.74 8.62 -1.81
C ALA A 146 -17.13 7.85 -2.99
N VAL A 147 -17.44 8.26 -4.23
CA VAL A 147 -16.85 7.65 -5.44
C VAL A 147 -15.35 7.89 -5.50
N MET A 148 -14.88 9.08 -5.13
CA MET A 148 -13.46 9.41 -5.07
C MET A 148 -12.71 8.54 -4.07
N GLN A 149 -13.28 8.29 -2.87
CA GLN A 149 -12.73 7.37 -1.88
C GLN A 149 -12.57 5.95 -2.43
N LEU A 150 -13.64 5.39 -2.98
CA LEU A 150 -13.62 4.03 -3.53
C LEU A 150 -12.64 3.92 -4.72
N ALA A 151 -12.59 4.93 -5.57
CA ALA A 151 -11.64 5.00 -6.69
C ALA A 151 -10.18 5.10 -6.23
N ALA A 152 -9.90 5.82 -5.15
CA ALA A 152 -8.59 5.91 -4.53
C ALA A 152 -8.13 4.58 -3.89
N PHE A 153 -9.08 3.77 -3.43
CA PHE A 153 -8.83 2.39 -3.00
C PHE A 153 -8.67 1.40 -4.16
N SER A 154 -8.49 1.91 -5.38
CA SER A 154 -8.30 1.11 -6.61
C SER A 154 -9.46 0.18 -6.97
N MET A 155 -10.64 0.39 -6.42
CA MET A 155 -11.83 -0.32 -6.89
C MET A 155 -12.11 0.04 -8.34
N THR A 156 -12.47 -0.94 -9.17
CA THR A 156 -12.91 -0.70 -10.55
C THR A 156 -14.21 0.10 -10.58
N ASN A 157 -14.59 0.64 -11.73
CA ASN A 157 -15.88 1.35 -11.83
C ASN A 157 -17.07 0.41 -11.63
N GLU A 158 -16.93 -0.87 -11.96
CA GLU A 158 -17.94 -1.91 -11.72
C GLU A 158 -18.10 -2.17 -10.22
N GLU A 159 -17.00 -2.38 -9.50
CA GLU A 159 -17.05 -2.56 -8.04
C GLU A 159 -17.61 -1.33 -7.31
N ILE A 160 -17.30 -0.12 -7.79
CA ILE A 160 -17.86 1.12 -7.23
C ILE A 160 -19.36 1.20 -7.53
N ALA A 161 -19.80 0.85 -8.73
CA ALA A 161 -21.20 0.82 -9.11
C ALA A 161 -21.99 -0.14 -8.22
N ASP A 162 -21.48 -1.35 -8.02
CA ASP A 162 -22.06 -2.36 -7.13
C ASP A 162 -22.14 -1.89 -5.67
N HIS A 163 -21.07 -1.22 -5.21
CA HIS A 163 -20.99 -0.75 -3.83
C HIS A 163 -21.90 0.45 -3.53
N THR A 164 -22.05 1.35 -4.51
CA THR A 164 -22.81 2.60 -4.34
C THR A 164 -24.25 2.53 -4.82
N GLY A 165 -24.61 1.50 -5.59
CA GLY A 165 -25.91 1.39 -6.27
C GLY A 165 -26.06 2.32 -7.48
N TYR A 166 -24.98 2.97 -7.92
CA TYR A 166 -24.98 3.79 -9.13
C TYR A 166 -24.78 2.93 -10.38
N SER A 167 -25.19 3.43 -11.55
CA SER A 167 -24.88 2.75 -12.80
C SER A 167 -23.38 2.89 -13.14
N TYR A 168 -22.83 1.90 -13.83
CA TYR A 168 -21.43 1.92 -14.30
C TYR A 168 -21.09 3.21 -15.09
N GLU A 169 -21.95 3.62 -16.01
CA GLU A 169 -21.73 4.82 -16.82
C GLU A 169 -21.73 6.10 -15.96
N TYR A 170 -22.55 6.16 -14.92
CA TYR A 170 -22.56 7.30 -14.00
C TYR A 170 -21.29 7.37 -13.18
N VAL A 171 -20.83 6.24 -12.64
CA VAL A 171 -19.54 6.15 -11.91
C VAL A 171 -18.37 6.56 -12.82
N LYS A 172 -18.31 6.04 -14.03
CA LYS A 172 -17.27 6.36 -15.03
C LYS A 172 -17.22 7.85 -15.33
N GLN A 173 -18.35 8.49 -15.56
CA GLN A 173 -18.44 9.94 -15.80
C GLN A 173 -18.04 10.75 -14.56
N MET A 174 -18.44 10.30 -13.38
CA MET A 174 -18.10 10.96 -12.12
C MET A 174 -16.60 10.89 -11.85
N VAL A 175 -15.96 9.73 -11.99
CA VAL A 175 -14.52 9.55 -11.87
C VAL A 175 -13.76 10.45 -12.85
N SER A 176 -14.20 10.51 -14.11
CA SER A 176 -13.60 11.37 -15.12
C SER A 176 -13.68 12.86 -14.75
N ARG A 177 -14.84 13.31 -14.27
CA ARG A 177 -15.01 14.72 -13.79
C ARG A 177 -14.13 15.02 -12.59
N ILE A 178 -14.02 14.10 -11.63
CA ILE A 178 -13.16 14.28 -10.45
C ILE A 178 -11.70 14.44 -10.88
N ILE A 179 -11.20 13.55 -11.75
CA ILE A 179 -9.83 13.62 -12.29
C ILE A 179 -9.58 14.98 -12.97
N GLN A 180 -10.51 15.41 -13.82
CA GLN A 180 -10.39 16.68 -14.54
C GLN A 180 -10.40 17.88 -13.58
N ARG A 181 -11.29 17.92 -12.58
CA ARG A 181 -11.39 19.02 -11.59
C ARG A 181 -10.16 19.10 -10.70
N LEU A 182 -9.52 17.98 -10.41
CA LEU A 182 -8.28 17.91 -9.62
C LEU A 182 -7.02 18.11 -10.48
N CYS A 183 -7.16 18.37 -11.79
CA CYS A 183 -6.05 18.50 -12.73
C CYS A 183 -5.08 17.32 -12.70
N MET A 184 -5.60 16.11 -12.56
CA MET A 184 -4.82 14.89 -12.48
C MET A 184 -4.61 14.26 -13.85
N GLU A 185 -3.47 13.58 -14.03
CA GLU A 185 -3.17 12.86 -15.27
C GLU A 185 -3.90 11.51 -15.34
N SER A 186 -4.18 10.90 -14.18
CA SER A 186 -4.80 9.58 -14.13
C SER A 186 -5.63 9.35 -12.86
N ARG A 187 -6.51 8.33 -12.91
CA ARG A 187 -7.26 7.83 -11.75
C ARG A 187 -6.34 7.43 -10.58
N ARG A 188 -5.11 6.96 -10.87
CA ARG A 188 -4.15 6.53 -9.84
C ARG A 188 -3.76 7.67 -8.91
N ASP A 189 -3.79 8.90 -9.40
CA ASP A 189 -3.47 10.09 -8.62
C ASP A 189 -4.52 10.41 -7.56
N LEU A 190 -5.73 9.86 -7.66
CA LEU A 190 -6.76 9.98 -6.63
C LEU A 190 -6.33 9.46 -5.28
N ARG A 191 -5.38 8.49 -5.24
CA ARG A 191 -4.80 7.99 -3.99
C ARG A 191 -4.16 9.10 -3.15
N LYS A 192 -3.65 10.16 -3.78
CA LYS A 192 -3.04 11.31 -3.10
C LYS A 192 -4.05 12.13 -2.30
N TYR A 193 -5.34 12.04 -2.63
CA TYR A 193 -6.41 12.87 -2.06
C TYR A 193 -7.30 12.14 -1.06
N VAL A 194 -7.35 10.83 -1.06
CA VAL A 194 -8.35 10.05 -0.33
C VAL A 194 -7.76 8.83 0.39
N ARG A 195 -6.53 8.88 0.80
CA ARG A 195 -6.01 7.88 1.75
C ARG A 195 -6.53 8.19 3.16
N HIS A 196 -7.62 7.52 3.53
CA HIS A 196 -8.15 7.49 4.89
C HIS A 196 -8.03 6.12 5.49
#